data_a7a1257843e2e790c010fc755ff68ca4
#
_entry.id   a7a1257843e2e790c010fc755ff68ca4
#
_cell.length_a   1.000
_cell.length_b   1.000
_cell.length_c   1.000
_cell.angle_alpha   90.00
_cell.angle_beta   90.00
_cell.angle_gamma   90.00
#
_symmetry.space_group_name_H-M   'P 1'
#
loop_
_entity.id
_entity.type
_entity.pdbx_description
1 polymer ?
#
loop_
_entity_poly.entity_id
_entity_poly.type
_entity_poly.pdbx_seq_one_letter_code
_entity_poly.pdbx_strand_id
1 'polypeptide(L)'
;MSPDFSSLVHWILFLPLGAALFIALFLRRAGAVAAWLSTGVAFAIAALALRLLTAAPGETRWHVELAKLGDISLGFGYLLDANARLMLFVVSFVAAWIHLFSVGYMRDDDARGRFFGGLSIFMFSILGIVVADNLLMTFVFWELVGFSSYMLIAHYFDKDYAAEASKKAFIVNRVGDLGFILGIAFCLAHFGTLNFAELGALKPAAGWPWLLGALLMCGFIGKSAQFPLHVWLTDAMAGPTPVSALIHAATMVAAGVYFMARIAFLLTPDVLQLVAVSGAGMAALAGLCALAQTDIKKSLAYSTLAHLGIMGCAIGLGRPDLAVLHMAMHAFFKATLFLGAGSVIHGCHHEQDMLKMGGLARKMPVTTAAFVAATLSNCAVPFLAGWYSKDAILEAAHASNLYLFTLLGLAAVATCLYSARMVRLVFFGPANSEAADHAHESPWTMTAPLVVLGLGFSVAAGFAADALIPAAALARVAEPLRAMAFHATSAATIVGLVALALGALAFRYYGRAAGVDSLRADLPLFYGVLEFRWMDTLYGWYVERVQRRVTEFLAFLDLLLINGVAVRWLGAGVPAVLGYLTGRTLHRGQTRLYALSLVVGTLLLAWYFLAR
;
A
#
# COMPACT_ATOMS: atom_id res chain seq x y z
N MET A 1 -35.66 2.72 -16.43
CA MET A 1 -34.48 1.86 -16.63
C MET A 1 -33.53 2.10 -15.46
N SER A 2 -33.40 1.14 -14.56
CA SER A 2 -32.35 1.20 -13.55
C SER A 2 -31.02 1.31 -14.29
N PRO A 3 -30.15 2.29 -13.98
CA PRO A 3 -28.83 2.36 -14.59
C PRO A 3 -28.14 1.03 -14.30
N ASP A 4 -27.61 0.40 -15.34
CA ASP A 4 -26.86 -0.85 -15.19
C ASP A 4 -25.55 -0.53 -14.47
N PHE A 5 -25.59 -0.58 -13.12
CA PHE A 5 -24.45 -0.31 -12.27
C PHE A 5 -23.28 -1.29 -12.52
N SER A 6 -23.58 -2.47 -13.10
CA SER A 6 -22.55 -3.43 -13.47
C SER A 6 -21.67 -2.89 -14.58
N SER A 7 -22.24 -2.24 -15.58
CA SER A 7 -21.49 -1.62 -16.67
C SER A 7 -20.58 -0.50 -16.18
N LEU A 8 -21.01 0.30 -15.18
CA LEU A 8 -20.18 1.36 -14.59
C LEU A 8 -18.93 0.80 -13.91
N VAL A 9 -19.05 -0.33 -13.19
CA VAL A 9 -17.89 -0.98 -12.55
C VAL A 9 -16.90 -1.48 -13.59
N HIS A 10 -17.38 -2.07 -14.69
CA HIS A 10 -16.50 -2.48 -15.80
C HIS A 10 -15.72 -1.29 -16.37
N TRP A 11 -16.39 -0.15 -16.62
CA TRP A 11 -15.70 1.06 -17.07
C TRP A 11 -14.68 1.55 -16.05
N ILE A 12 -15.03 1.64 -14.77
CA ILE A 12 -14.11 2.05 -13.70
C ILE A 12 -12.88 1.16 -13.67
N LEU A 13 -13.07 -0.15 -13.82
CA LEU A 13 -11.97 -1.11 -13.74
C LEU A 13 -11.11 -1.11 -15.02
N PHE A 14 -11.70 -1.16 -16.21
CA PHE A 14 -10.96 -1.41 -17.45
C PHE A 14 -10.48 -0.15 -18.17
N LEU A 15 -11.03 1.02 -17.91
CA LEU A 15 -10.53 2.28 -18.50
C LEU A 15 -9.04 2.55 -18.20
N PRO A 16 -8.56 2.38 -16.94
CA PRO A 16 -7.15 2.64 -16.64
C PRO A 16 -6.23 1.61 -17.28
N LEU A 17 -6.66 0.34 -17.42
CA LEU A 17 -5.93 -0.67 -18.17
C LEU A 17 -5.86 -0.31 -19.66
N GLY A 18 -6.97 0.11 -20.26
CA GLY A 18 -7.02 0.56 -21.65
C GLY A 18 -6.09 1.76 -21.90
N ALA A 19 -6.09 2.73 -20.98
CA ALA A 19 -5.17 3.88 -21.06
C ALA A 19 -3.70 3.43 -20.96
N ALA A 20 -3.37 2.53 -20.04
CA ALA A 20 -2.01 2.02 -19.87
C ALA A 20 -1.52 1.30 -21.14
N LEU A 21 -2.33 0.41 -21.71
CA LEU A 21 -2.01 -0.31 -22.95
C LEU A 21 -1.86 0.65 -24.11
N PHE A 22 -2.77 1.61 -24.27
CA PHE A 22 -2.70 2.60 -25.35
C PHE A 22 -1.45 3.47 -25.23
N ILE A 23 -1.09 3.92 -24.02
CA ILE A 23 0.15 4.67 -23.77
C ILE A 23 1.37 3.82 -24.10
N ALA A 24 1.41 2.57 -23.65
CA ALA A 24 2.55 1.68 -23.86
C ALA A 24 2.78 1.36 -25.35
N LEU A 25 1.72 1.19 -26.13
CA LEU A 25 1.79 0.82 -27.54
C LEU A 25 2.01 2.02 -28.47
N PHE A 26 1.34 3.15 -28.20
CA PHE A 26 1.26 4.26 -29.16
C PHE A 26 1.84 5.58 -28.66
N LEU A 27 1.85 5.85 -27.35
CA LEU A 27 2.21 7.16 -26.80
C LEU A 27 3.51 7.14 -25.97
N ARG A 28 4.30 6.07 -26.03
CA ARG A 28 5.54 5.96 -25.23
C ARG A 28 6.49 7.13 -25.43
N ARG A 29 6.56 7.69 -26.66
CA ARG A 29 7.40 8.86 -27.02
C ARG A 29 6.66 10.19 -26.92
N ALA A 30 5.34 10.18 -26.83
CA ALA A 30 4.50 11.37 -26.75
C ALA A 30 4.10 11.67 -25.30
N GLY A 31 5.08 11.93 -24.43
CA GLY A 31 4.92 12.04 -22.98
C GLY A 31 3.87 13.04 -22.53
N ALA A 32 3.72 14.18 -23.22
CA ALA A 32 2.69 15.18 -22.89
C ALA A 32 1.27 14.65 -23.18
N VAL A 33 1.06 13.99 -24.32
CA VAL A 33 -0.24 13.40 -24.67
C VAL A 33 -0.59 12.25 -23.72
N ALA A 34 0.39 11.39 -23.40
CA ALA A 34 0.22 10.32 -22.42
C ALA A 34 -0.20 10.85 -21.04
N ALA A 35 0.39 11.96 -20.60
CA ALA A 35 0.09 12.59 -19.33
C ALA A 35 -1.37 13.09 -19.27
N TRP A 36 -1.83 13.81 -20.26
CA TRP A 36 -3.19 14.33 -20.30
C TRP A 36 -4.24 13.24 -20.53
N LEU A 37 -3.93 12.21 -21.36
CA LEU A 37 -4.81 11.05 -21.52
C LEU A 37 -5.02 10.31 -20.18
N SER A 38 -3.92 9.95 -19.50
CA SER A 38 -3.98 9.26 -18.22
C SER A 38 -4.73 10.09 -17.15
N THR A 39 -4.48 11.40 -17.09
CA THR A 39 -5.17 12.33 -16.19
C THR A 39 -6.66 12.42 -16.51
N GLY A 40 -7.04 12.57 -17.77
CA GLY A 40 -8.44 12.63 -18.20
C GLY A 40 -9.20 11.34 -17.86
N VAL A 41 -8.58 10.18 -18.08
CA VAL A 41 -9.13 8.87 -17.70
C VAL A 41 -9.31 8.79 -16.17
N ALA A 42 -8.33 9.23 -15.38
CA ALA A 42 -8.43 9.21 -13.92
C ALA A 42 -9.59 10.08 -13.40
N PHE A 43 -9.81 11.27 -13.95
CA PHE A 43 -10.97 12.11 -13.62
C PHE A 43 -12.30 11.50 -14.07
N ALA A 44 -12.35 10.87 -15.24
CA ALA A 44 -13.55 10.17 -15.70
C ALA A 44 -13.92 9.02 -14.73
N ILE A 45 -12.94 8.24 -14.28
CA ILE A 45 -13.15 7.17 -13.29
C ILE A 45 -13.64 7.76 -11.95
N ALA A 46 -13.07 8.86 -11.48
CA ALA A 46 -13.50 9.51 -10.24
C ALA A 46 -14.96 9.99 -10.34
N ALA A 47 -15.39 10.53 -11.50
CA ALA A 47 -16.77 10.92 -11.75
C ALA A 47 -17.72 9.70 -11.77
N LEU A 48 -17.33 8.59 -12.41
CA LEU A 48 -18.10 7.34 -12.38
C LEU A 48 -18.22 6.75 -10.98
N ALA A 49 -17.14 6.79 -10.20
CA ALA A 49 -17.11 6.32 -8.81
C ALA A 49 -17.99 7.20 -7.90
N LEU A 50 -17.99 8.53 -8.11
CA LEU A 50 -18.90 9.44 -7.42
C LEU A 50 -20.37 9.09 -7.73
N ARG A 51 -20.69 8.81 -8.99
CA ARG A 51 -22.03 8.38 -9.39
C ARG A 51 -22.44 7.06 -8.70
N LEU A 52 -21.52 6.09 -8.58
CA LEU A 52 -21.79 4.84 -7.83
C LEU A 52 -22.00 5.11 -6.35
N LEU A 53 -21.23 6.01 -5.76
CA LEU A 53 -21.35 6.36 -4.34
C LEU A 53 -22.72 7.00 -4.03
N THR A 54 -23.20 7.90 -4.90
CA THR A 54 -24.42 8.70 -4.66
C THR A 54 -25.71 8.03 -5.12
N ALA A 55 -25.68 7.20 -6.17
CA ALA A 55 -26.87 6.69 -6.84
C ALA A 55 -27.16 5.21 -6.65
N ALA A 56 -26.20 4.40 -6.19
CA ALA A 56 -26.37 2.95 -6.08
C ALA A 56 -27.09 2.58 -4.78
N PRO A 57 -28.30 1.99 -4.83
CA PRO A 57 -28.98 1.49 -3.66
C PRO A 57 -28.48 0.09 -3.29
N GLY A 58 -28.02 -0.10 -2.06
CA GLY A 58 -27.73 -1.43 -1.54
C GLY A 58 -26.46 -2.09 -2.10
N GLU A 59 -26.30 -3.37 -1.78
CA GLU A 59 -25.19 -4.22 -2.20
C GLU A 59 -25.45 -4.77 -3.61
N THR A 60 -24.43 -4.69 -4.49
CA THR A 60 -24.50 -5.22 -5.86
C THR A 60 -23.39 -6.25 -6.04
N ARG A 61 -23.72 -7.41 -6.60
CA ARG A 61 -22.77 -8.49 -6.90
C ARG A 61 -22.85 -8.86 -8.37
N TRP A 62 -21.72 -9.19 -8.93
CA TRP A 62 -21.59 -9.77 -10.25
C TRP A 62 -20.43 -10.77 -10.21
N HIS A 63 -20.63 -11.96 -10.77
CA HIS A 63 -19.64 -13.02 -10.76
C HIS A 63 -19.72 -13.83 -12.05
N VAL A 64 -18.55 -14.16 -12.60
CA VAL A 64 -18.41 -15.06 -13.76
C VAL A 64 -17.45 -16.17 -13.39
N GLU A 65 -17.87 -17.39 -13.58
CA GLU A 65 -17.03 -18.56 -13.44
C GLU A 65 -16.06 -18.63 -14.62
N LEU A 66 -14.75 -18.62 -14.35
CA LEU A 66 -13.70 -18.70 -15.35
C LEU A 66 -13.24 -20.13 -15.58
N ALA A 67 -13.16 -20.93 -14.53
CA ALA A 67 -12.71 -22.30 -14.59
C ALA A 67 -13.33 -23.11 -13.46
N LYS A 68 -13.60 -24.39 -13.72
CA LYS A 68 -14.05 -25.36 -12.73
C LYS A 68 -13.02 -26.49 -12.62
N LEU A 69 -12.51 -26.72 -11.42
CA LEU A 69 -11.53 -27.75 -11.10
C LEU A 69 -12.16 -28.71 -10.09
N GLY A 70 -12.81 -29.79 -10.58
CA GLY A 70 -13.64 -30.66 -9.75
C GLY A 70 -14.86 -29.89 -9.21
N ASP A 71 -15.00 -29.85 -7.88
CA ASP A 71 -16.06 -29.11 -7.19
C ASP A 71 -15.71 -27.63 -6.92
N ILE A 72 -14.47 -27.21 -7.25
CA ILE A 72 -13.98 -25.86 -7.00
C ILE A 72 -14.27 -24.97 -8.19
N SER A 73 -15.02 -23.88 -7.99
CA SER A 73 -15.25 -22.83 -8.97
C SER A 73 -14.28 -21.68 -8.76
N LEU A 74 -13.48 -21.37 -9.79
CA LEU A 74 -12.62 -20.20 -9.84
C LEU A 74 -13.27 -19.13 -10.69
N GLY A 75 -13.57 -17.98 -10.10
CA GLY A 75 -14.32 -16.93 -10.77
C GLY A 75 -13.68 -15.54 -10.63
N PHE A 76 -14.15 -14.68 -11.51
CA PHE A 76 -13.89 -13.25 -11.50
C PHE A 76 -15.20 -12.53 -11.20
N GLY A 77 -15.19 -11.71 -10.15
CA GLY A 77 -16.40 -11.03 -9.77
C GLY A 77 -16.14 -9.76 -8.95
N TYR A 78 -17.20 -8.99 -8.72
CA TYR A 78 -17.12 -7.84 -7.84
C TYR A 78 -18.26 -7.83 -6.81
N LEU A 79 -17.92 -7.27 -5.65
CA LEU A 79 -18.80 -7.02 -4.53
C LEU A 79 -18.80 -5.54 -4.20
N LEU A 80 -19.90 -4.86 -4.54
CA LEU A 80 -20.10 -3.43 -4.28
C LEU A 80 -20.98 -3.25 -3.05
N ASP A 81 -20.38 -3.29 -1.89
CA ASP A 81 -20.99 -2.85 -0.64
C ASP A 81 -20.70 -1.36 -0.37
N ALA A 82 -21.12 -0.85 0.78
CA ALA A 82 -20.90 0.54 1.17
C ALA A 82 -19.40 0.89 1.24
N ASN A 83 -18.56 -0.02 1.78
CA ASN A 83 -17.13 0.18 1.91
C ASN A 83 -16.45 0.21 0.54
N ALA A 84 -16.83 -0.70 -0.38
CA ALA A 84 -16.29 -0.72 -1.73
C ALA A 84 -16.61 0.56 -2.50
N ARG A 85 -17.85 1.05 -2.44
CA ARG A 85 -18.26 2.30 -3.09
C ARG A 85 -17.51 3.51 -2.54
N LEU A 86 -17.37 3.61 -1.21
CA LEU A 86 -16.60 4.66 -0.57
C LEU A 86 -15.14 4.63 -1.03
N MET A 87 -14.52 3.46 -0.98
CA MET A 87 -13.11 3.33 -1.34
C MET A 87 -12.85 3.47 -2.84
N LEU A 88 -13.77 3.05 -3.72
CA LEU A 88 -13.69 3.36 -5.15
C LEU A 88 -13.62 4.86 -5.40
N PHE A 89 -14.49 5.63 -4.72
CA PHE A 89 -14.49 7.10 -4.83
C PHE A 89 -13.20 7.69 -4.26
N VAL A 90 -12.84 7.36 -3.02
CA VAL A 90 -11.65 7.93 -2.36
C VAL A 90 -10.37 7.65 -3.15
N VAL A 91 -10.17 6.39 -3.57
CA VAL A 91 -8.98 5.98 -4.33
C VAL A 91 -8.93 6.69 -5.69
N SER A 92 -10.03 6.67 -6.45
CA SER A 92 -10.05 7.25 -7.80
C SER A 92 -9.95 8.78 -7.77
N PHE A 93 -10.61 9.42 -6.81
CA PHE A 93 -10.57 10.87 -6.65
C PHE A 93 -9.17 11.36 -6.27
N VAL A 94 -8.56 10.76 -5.26
CA VAL A 94 -7.20 11.12 -4.85
C VAL A 94 -6.20 10.83 -5.98
N ALA A 95 -6.32 9.66 -6.66
CA ALA A 95 -5.47 9.32 -7.78
C ALA A 95 -5.60 10.34 -8.94
N ALA A 96 -6.82 10.83 -9.25
CA ALA A 96 -7.02 11.82 -10.32
C ALA A 96 -6.25 13.13 -10.04
N TRP A 97 -6.27 13.62 -8.81
CA TRP A 97 -5.51 14.82 -8.42
C TRP A 97 -4.00 14.55 -8.39
N ILE A 98 -3.55 13.34 -8.03
CA ILE A 98 -2.15 12.95 -8.12
C ILE A 98 -1.70 12.91 -9.60
N HIS A 99 -2.53 12.41 -10.52
CA HIS A 99 -2.23 12.43 -11.96
C HIS A 99 -2.07 13.86 -12.47
N LEU A 100 -2.97 14.78 -12.08
CA LEU A 100 -2.86 16.19 -12.46
C LEU A 100 -1.59 16.84 -11.89
N PHE A 101 -1.27 16.58 -10.62
CA PHE A 101 -0.01 17.04 -10.02
C PHE A 101 1.20 16.54 -10.80
N SER A 102 1.16 15.28 -11.22
CA SER A 102 2.24 14.65 -11.98
C SER A 102 2.48 15.29 -13.35
N VAL A 103 1.44 15.91 -13.96
CA VAL A 103 1.60 16.64 -15.23
C VAL A 103 2.64 17.76 -15.08
N GLY A 104 2.59 18.50 -13.97
CA GLY A 104 3.58 19.56 -13.68
C GLY A 104 4.90 19.01 -13.19
N TYR A 105 4.86 18.11 -12.20
CA TYR A 105 6.04 17.56 -11.54
C TYR A 105 6.99 16.80 -12.49
N MET A 106 6.43 16.03 -13.45
CA MET A 106 7.18 15.23 -14.43
C MET A 106 7.34 15.94 -15.79
N ARG A 107 7.19 17.27 -15.82
CA ARG A 107 7.17 18.03 -17.07
C ARG A 107 8.45 17.83 -17.89
N ASP A 108 9.59 17.82 -17.24
CA ASP A 108 10.91 17.78 -17.84
C ASP A 108 11.54 16.36 -17.82
N ASP A 109 10.73 15.32 -17.49
CA ASP A 109 11.19 13.93 -17.46
C ASP A 109 11.05 13.25 -18.82
N ASP A 110 12.14 12.69 -19.34
CA ASP A 110 12.19 12.03 -20.65
C ASP A 110 11.35 10.74 -20.71
N ALA A 111 11.17 10.07 -19.57
CA ALA A 111 10.42 8.84 -19.44
C ALA A 111 8.94 9.04 -19.05
N ARG A 112 8.42 10.24 -19.27
CA ARG A 112 7.07 10.69 -18.90
C ARG A 112 5.96 9.73 -19.37
N GLY A 113 6.04 9.21 -20.62
CA GLY A 113 5.08 8.22 -21.14
C GLY A 113 5.07 6.93 -20.31
N ARG A 114 6.25 6.39 -19.97
CA ARG A 114 6.38 5.20 -19.09
C ARG A 114 5.79 5.46 -17.71
N PHE A 115 6.04 6.63 -17.15
CA PHE A 115 5.53 7.04 -15.85
C PHE A 115 3.99 7.02 -15.80
N PHE A 116 3.31 7.70 -16.75
CA PHE A 116 1.86 7.77 -16.78
C PHE A 116 1.18 6.45 -17.14
N GLY A 117 1.81 5.63 -18.00
CA GLY A 117 1.41 4.24 -18.21
C GLY A 117 1.48 3.41 -16.93
N GLY A 118 2.55 3.55 -16.15
CA GLY A 118 2.72 2.93 -14.84
C GLY A 118 1.66 3.36 -13.82
N LEU A 119 1.33 4.67 -13.75
CA LEU A 119 0.26 5.18 -12.89
C LEU A 119 -1.10 4.57 -13.26
N SER A 120 -1.39 4.43 -14.57
CA SER A 120 -2.66 3.84 -15.05
C SER A 120 -2.77 2.35 -14.71
N ILE A 121 -1.68 1.55 -14.85
CA ILE A 121 -1.67 0.14 -14.41
C ILE A 121 -1.85 0.05 -12.90
N PHE A 122 -1.19 0.90 -12.15
CA PHE A 122 -1.32 0.92 -10.69
C PHE A 122 -2.76 1.23 -10.26
N MET A 123 -3.41 2.19 -10.93
CA MET A 123 -4.82 2.52 -10.68
C MET A 123 -5.75 1.34 -10.99
N PHE A 124 -5.57 0.65 -12.14
CA PHE A 124 -6.28 -0.59 -12.45
C PHE A 124 -6.14 -1.63 -11.35
N SER A 125 -4.92 -1.84 -10.89
CA SER A 125 -4.61 -2.87 -9.91
C SER A 125 -5.28 -2.61 -8.56
N ILE A 126 -5.23 -1.38 -8.05
CA ILE A 126 -5.83 -1.06 -6.76
C ILE A 126 -7.36 -1.04 -6.80
N LEU A 127 -7.96 -0.56 -7.89
CA LEU A 127 -9.42 -0.60 -8.06
C LEU A 127 -9.92 -2.05 -8.11
N GLY A 128 -9.15 -2.97 -8.71
CA GLY A 128 -9.45 -4.40 -8.70
C GLY A 128 -9.47 -5.02 -7.30
N ILE A 129 -8.53 -4.64 -6.42
CA ILE A 129 -8.57 -5.07 -5.00
C ILE A 129 -9.84 -4.57 -4.32
N VAL A 130 -10.21 -3.31 -4.56
CA VAL A 130 -11.37 -2.69 -3.89
C VAL A 130 -12.68 -3.41 -4.24
N VAL A 131 -12.84 -3.84 -5.48
CA VAL A 131 -14.08 -4.49 -5.94
C VAL A 131 -14.08 -6.02 -5.81
N ALA A 132 -12.95 -6.66 -5.57
CA ALA A 132 -12.84 -8.12 -5.53
C ALA A 132 -13.90 -8.78 -4.62
N ASP A 133 -14.55 -9.82 -5.11
CA ASP A 133 -15.55 -10.62 -4.38
C ASP A 133 -15.01 -11.90 -3.77
N ASN A 134 -13.73 -12.23 -4.03
CA ASN A 134 -13.09 -13.44 -3.57
C ASN A 134 -11.58 -13.26 -3.30
N LEU A 135 -11.00 -14.20 -2.54
CA LEU A 135 -9.59 -14.17 -2.15
C LEU A 135 -8.63 -14.29 -3.33
N LEU A 136 -8.96 -15.09 -4.36
CA LEU A 136 -8.11 -15.30 -5.52
C LEU A 136 -8.00 -14.02 -6.36
N MET A 137 -9.13 -13.40 -6.68
CA MET A 137 -9.15 -12.13 -7.41
C MET A 137 -8.42 -11.04 -6.62
N THR A 138 -8.65 -10.97 -5.31
CA THR A 138 -7.91 -10.06 -4.43
C THR A 138 -6.40 -10.28 -4.58
N PHE A 139 -5.93 -11.54 -4.57
CA PHE A 139 -4.51 -11.86 -4.69
C PHE A 139 -3.93 -11.52 -6.07
N VAL A 140 -4.67 -11.77 -7.15
CA VAL A 140 -4.22 -11.40 -8.52
C VAL A 140 -3.97 -9.89 -8.62
N PHE A 141 -4.91 -9.07 -8.16
CA PHE A 141 -4.74 -7.61 -8.16
C PHE A 141 -3.71 -7.13 -7.13
N TRP A 142 -3.55 -7.85 -6.03
CA TRP A 142 -2.50 -7.62 -5.02
C TRP A 142 -1.11 -7.74 -5.60
N GLU A 143 -0.89 -8.74 -6.43
CA GLU A 143 0.35 -8.96 -7.16
C GLU A 143 0.59 -7.88 -8.21
N LEU A 144 -0.46 -7.47 -8.93
CA LEU A 144 -0.38 -6.38 -9.89
C LEU A 144 -0.04 -5.03 -9.24
N VAL A 145 -0.58 -4.74 -8.04
CA VAL A 145 -0.18 -3.58 -7.24
C VAL A 145 1.30 -3.68 -6.86
N GLY A 146 1.77 -4.87 -6.46
CA GLY A 146 3.18 -5.13 -6.15
C GLY A 146 4.09 -4.86 -7.35
N PHE A 147 3.74 -5.38 -8.51
CA PHE A 147 4.48 -5.20 -9.76
C PHE A 147 4.49 -3.74 -10.24
N SER A 148 3.32 -3.10 -10.26
CA SER A 148 3.22 -1.70 -10.72
C SER A 148 3.95 -0.73 -9.77
N SER A 149 3.93 -0.97 -8.46
CA SER A 149 4.70 -0.20 -7.49
C SER A 149 6.21 -0.38 -7.67
N TYR A 150 6.67 -1.63 -7.92
CA TYR A 150 8.06 -1.91 -8.25
C TYR A 150 8.53 -1.08 -9.45
N MET A 151 7.75 -1.05 -10.55
CA MET A 151 8.06 -0.25 -11.74
C MET A 151 8.11 1.25 -11.44
N LEU A 152 7.20 1.75 -10.62
CA LEU A 152 7.10 3.17 -10.29
C LEU A 152 8.20 3.63 -9.31
N ILE A 153 8.57 2.80 -8.33
CA ILE A 153 9.70 3.08 -7.42
C ILE A 153 11.01 3.06 -8.22
N ALA A 154 11.15 2.12 -9.15
CA ALA A 154 12.28 2.00 -10.07
C ALA A 154 12.23 2.99 -11.24
N HIS A 155 11.45 4.08 -11.18
CA HIS A 155 11.36 5.03 -12.30
C HIS A 155 12.75 5.54 -12.73
N TYR A 156 13.61 5.83 -11.77
CA TYR A 156 15.02 6.22 -11.97
C TYR A 156 15.98 5.01 -11.85
N PHE A 157 15.67 3.90 -12.53
CA PHE A 157 16.42 2.63 -12.41
C PHE A 157 17.89 2.70 -12.86
N ASP A 158 18.27 3.74 -13.57
CA ASP A 158 19.66 4.12 -13.90
C ASP A 158 20.48 4.52 -12.66
N LYS A 159 19.79 4.81 -11.56
CA LYS A 159 20.41 5.13 -10.27
C LYS A 159 20.35 3.91 -9.35
N ASP A 160 21.51 3.43 -8.90
CA ASP A 160 21.64 2.22 -8.07
C ASP A 160 20.71 2.24 -6.85
N TYR A 161 20.60 3.37 -6.15
CA TYR A 161 19.74 3.48 -4.98
C TYR A 161 18.25 3.26 -5.30
N ALA A 162 17.77 3.66 -6.47
CA ALA A 162 16.37 3.47 -6.87
C ALA A 162 16.11 2.01 -7.30
N ALA A 163 17.08 1.40 -7.99
CA ALA A 163 17.03 0.00 -8.34
C ALA A 163 17.04 -0.90 -7.08
N GLU A 164 17.91 -0.63 -6.11
CA GLU A 164 17.96 -1.39 -4.85
C GLU A 164 16.70 -1.19 -3.99
N ALA A 165 16.18 0.04 -3.89
CA ALA A 165 14.95 0.34 -3.16
C ALA A 165 13.73 -0.41 -3.75
N SER A 166 13.62 -0.46 -5.08
CA SER A 166 12.53 -1.18 -5.74
C SER A 166 12.62 -2.70 -5.53
N LYS A 167 13.83 -3.28 -5.64
CA LYS A 167 14.08 -4.71 -5.33
C LYS A 167 13.72 -5.03 -3.87
N LYS A 168 14.20 -4.21 -2.92
CA LYS A 168 13.88 -4.38 -1.49
C LYS A 168 12.37 -4.34 -1.25
N ALA A 169 11.68 -3.34 -1.82
CA ALA A 169 10.23 -3.22 -1.70
C ALA A 169 9.52 -4.47 -2.25
N PHE A 170 9.92 -4.96 -3.42
CA PHE A 170 9.31 -6.13 -4.03
C PHE A 170 9.55 -7.41 -3.21
N ILE A 171 10.82 -7.69 -2.83
CA ILE A 171 11.19 -8.93 -2.11
C ILE A 171 10.55 -8.97 -0.71
N VAL A 172 10.60 -7.87 0.04
CA VAL A 172 10.02 -7.83 1.39
C VAL A 172 8.50 -8.04 1.35
N ASN A 173 7.81 -7.46 0.37
CA ASN A 173 6.38 -7.72 0.16
C ASN A 173 6.11 -9.19 -0.17
N ARG A 174 6.96 -9.85 -0.99
CA ARG A 174 6.83 -11.27 -1.32
C ARG A 174 6.87 -12.19 -0.10
N VAL A 175 7.62 -11.84 0.93
CA VAL A 175 7.61 -12.61 2.18
C VAL A 175 6.21 -12.61 2.81
N GLY A 176 5.53 -11.46 2.82
CA GLY A 176 4.13 -11.37 3.26
C GLY A 176 3.16 -12.11 2.34
N ASP A 177 3.36 -11.97 1.03
CA ASP A 177 2.53 -12.59 -0.01
C ASP A 177 2.60 -14.12 0.03
N LEU A 178 3.75 -14.71 0.45
CA LEU A 178 3.87 -16.15 0.68
C LEU A 178 2.89 -16.64 1.76
N GLY A 179 2.80 -15.95 2.89
CA GLY A 179 1.81 -16.27 3.92
C GLY A 179 0.38 -16.13 3.40
N PHE A 180 0.11 -15.06 2.63
CA PHE A 180 -1.20 -14.81 2.04
C PHE A 180 -1.64 -15.95 1.09
N ILE A 181 -0.78 -16.38 0.16
CA ILE A 181 -1.12 -17.48 -0.76
C ILE A 181 -1.31 -18.82 -0.03
N LEU A 182 -0.53 -19.08 1.03
CA LEU A 182 -0.74 -20.25 1.88
C LEU A 182 -2.09 -20.17 2.61
N GLY A 183 -2.53 -18.98 3.04
CA GLY A 183 -3.85 -18.74 3.61
C GLY A 183 -4.97 -19.01 2.61
N ILE A 184 -4.80 -18.61 1.36
CA ILE A 184 -5.74 -18.90 0.25
C ILE A 184 -5.83 -20.43 0.02
N ALA A 185 -4.69 -21.10 -0.08
CA ALA A 185 -4.63 -22.56 -0.28
C ALA A 185 -5.27 -23.30 0.90
N PHE A 186 -5.00 -22.87 2.13
CA PHE A 186 -5.62 -23.41 3.33
C PHE A 186 -7.15 -23.23 3.32
N CYS A 187 -7.61 -22.03 2.96
CA CYS A 187 -9.03 -21.70 2.86
C CYS A 187 -9.72 -22.61 1.84
N LEU A 188 -9.14 -22.75 0.67
CA LEU A 188 -9.66 -23.61 -0.40
C LEU A 188 -9.72 -25.07 0.01
N ALA A 189 -8.65 -25.60 0.61
CA ALA A 189 -8.56 -26.99 1.04
C ALA A 189 -9.56 -27.36 2.15
N HIS A 190 -9.89 -26.40 3.05
CA HIS A 190 -10.75 -26.67 4.20
C HIS A 190 -12.23 -26.33 3.96
N PHE A 191 -12.50 -25.31 3.13
CA PHE A 191 -13.85 -24.78 2.96
C PHE A 191 -14.39 -24.93 1.53
N GLY A 192 -13.56 -25.33 0.56
CA GLY A 192 -13.95 -25.55 -0.84
C GLY A 192 -14.32 -24.28 -1.61
N THR A 193 -14.24 -23.10 -0.97
CA THR A 193 -14.59 -21.82 -1.60
C THR A 193 -13.65 -20.71 -1.20
N LEU A 194 -13.50 -19.71 -2.08
CA LEU A 194 -12.75 -18.47 -1.83
C LEU A 194 -13.65 -17.23 -1.87
N ASN A 195 -14.94 -17.40 -2.16
CA ASN A 195 -15.90 -16.31 -2.29
C ASN A 195 -16.28 -15.75 -0.91
N PHE A 196 -16.17 -14.43 -0.72
CA PHE A 196 -16.45 -13.78 0.58
C PHE A 196 -17.87 -13.98 1.08
N ALA A 197 -18.85 -14.02 0.18
CA ALA A 197 -20.24 -14.22 0.57
C ALA A 197 -20.51 -15.65 1.03
N GLU A 198 -19.95 -16.64 0.33
CA GLU A 198 -20.05 -18.04 0.70
C GLU A 198 -19.34 -18.31 2.02
N LEU A 199 -18.10 -17.81 2.17
CA LEU A 199 -17.36 -17.89 3.43
C LEU A 199 -18.14 -17.27 4.59
N GLY A 200 -18.72 -16.08 4.39
CA GLY A 200 -19.54 -15.43 5.42
C GLY A 200 -20.80 -16.21 5.81
N ALA A 201 -21.33 -17.05 4.92
CA ALA A 201 -22.48 -17.90 5.17
C ALA A 201 -22.15 -19.20 5.92
N LEU A 202 -20.90 -19.72 5.81
CA LEU A 202 -20.51 -21.01 6.36
C LEU A 202 -20.63 -21.12 7.90
N LYS A 203 -20.24 -20.08 8.65
CA LYS A 203 -20.28 -20.02 10.12
C LYS A 203 -19.89 -21.37 10.76
N PRO A 204 -18.62 -21.82 10.64
CA PRO A 204 -18.22 -23.15 11.09
C PRO A 204 -18.50 -23.33 12.59
N ALA A 205 -19.07 -24.49 12.99
CA ALA A 205 -19.47 -24.77 14.36
C ALA A 205 -18.30 -24.74 15.36
N ALA A 206 -17.08 -25.10 14.93
CA ALA A 206 -15.86 -25.01 15.70
C ALA A 206 -15.19 -23.61 15.66
N GLY A 207 -15.83 -22.63 15.02
CA GLY A 207 -15.22 -21.34 14.73
C GLY A 207 -14.20 -21.42 13.58
N TRP A 208 -13.61 -20.28 13.23
CA TRP A 208 -12.58 -20.20 12.20
C TRP A 208 -11.23 -20.73 12.74
N PRO A 209 -10.44 -21.47 11.93
CA PRO A 209 -9.10 -21.88 12.33
C PRO A 209 -8.18 -20.68 12.53
N TRP A 210 -7.49 -20.59 13.66
CA TRP A 210 -6.50 -19.54 13.95
C TRP A 210 -5.45 -19.38 12.83
N LEU A 211 -4.99 -20.52 12.29
CA LEU A 211 -3.96 -20.53 11.25
C LEU A 211 -4.41 -19.79 9.97
N LEU A 212 -5.69 -19.87 9.60
CA LEU A 212 -6.22 -19.14 8.44
C LEU A 212 -6.04 -17.64 8.62
N GLY A 213 -6.51 -17.10 9.74
CA GLY A 213 -6.40 -15.67 10.03
C GLY A 213 -4.95 -15.20 10.11
N ALA A 214 -4.06 -16.00 10.74
CA ALA A 214 -2.64 -15.70 10.85
C ALA A 214 -1.91 -15.69 9.49
N LEU A 215 -2.22 -16.62 8.60
CA LEU A 215 -1.66 -16.67 7.24
C LEU A 215 -2.15 -15.50 6.38
N LEU A 216 -3.44 -15.17 6.43
CA LEU A 216 -4.00 -14.02 5.71
C LEU A 216 -3.44 -12.68 6.24
N MET A 217 -3.18 -12.58 7.56
CA MET A 217 -2.53 -11.42 8.18
C MET A 217 -1.13 -11.15 7.62
N CYS A 218 -0.40 -12.15 7.14
CA CYS A 218 0.92 -11.94 6.52
C CYS A 218 0.86 -10.99 5.33
N GLY A 219 -0.19 -11.06 4.51
CA GLY A 219 -0.40 -10.12 3.42
C GLY A 219 -0.54 -8.67 3.93
N PHE A 220 -1.30 -8.46 4.98
CA PHE A 220 -1.40 -7.14 5.64
C PHE A 220 -0.05 -6.65 6.16
N ILE A 221 0.72 -7.51 6.85
CA ILE A 221 2.03 -7.15 7.37
C ILE A 221 2.97 -6.71 6.24
N GLY A 222 2.94 -7.38 5.09
CA GLY A 222 3.73 -7.02 3.91
C GLY A 222 3.30 -5.68 3.30
N LYS A 223 2.07 -5.58 2.78
CA LYS A 223 1.61 -4.39 2.03
C LYS A 223 1.43 -3.16 2.91
N SER A 224 0.88 -3.31 4.12
CA SER A 224 0.75 -2.19 5.05
C SER A 224 2.02 -1.95 5.87
N ALA A 225 3.12 -2.58 5.49
CA ALA A 225 4.45 -2.37 6.07
C ALA A 225 4.43 -2.40 7.61
N GLN A 226 3.79 -3.42 8.19
CA GLN A 226 3.79 -3.61 9.62
C GLN A 226 5.08 -4.32 10.08
N PHE A 227 5.44 -4.17 11.34
CA PHE A 227 6.59 -4.88 11.89
C PHE A 227 6.41 -6.41 11.73
N PRO A 228 7.43 -7.16 11.28
CA PRO A 228 8.81 -6.73 10.96
C PRO A 228 9.02 -6.29 9.49
N LEU A 229 8.05 -6.37 8.60
CA LEU A 229 8.20 -6.13 7.15
C LEU A 229 8.06 -4.64 6.75
N HIS A 230 8.35 -3.68 7.62
CA HIS A 230 8.15 -2.24 7.40
C HIS A 230 9.29 -1.54 6.64
N VAL A 231 10.49 -2.13 6.62
CA VAL A 231 11.73 -1.49 6.16
C VAL A 231 11.75 -1.08 4.69
N TRP A 232 10.88 -1.65 3.86
CA TRP A 232 10.82 -1.31 2.45
C TRP A 232 10.16 0.05 2.18
N LEU A 233 9.26 0.49 3.09
CA LEU A 233 8.42 1.66 2.82
C LEU A 233 9.21 2.98 2.84
N THR A 234 10.17 3.10 3.75
CA THR A 234 11.07 4.26 3.83
C THR A 234 12.04 4.33 2.65
N ASP A 235 12.50 3.20 2.13
CA ASP A 235 13.38 3.15 0.96
C ASP A 235 12.61 3.41 -0.34
N ALA A 236 11.32 3.07 -0.39
CA ALA A 236 10.44 3.39 -1.52
C ALA A 236 10.37 4.91 -1.83
N MET A 237 10.86 5.77 -0.92
CA MET A 237 11.01 7.21 -1.14
C MET A 237 12.03 7.57 -2.23
N ALA A 238 12.79 6.60 -2.75
CA ALA A 238 13.66 6.75 -3.92
C ALA A 238 12.90 7.08 -5.22
N GLY A 239 11.63 6.71 -5.32
CA GLY A 239 10.76 7.04 -6.46
C GLY A 239 10.35 8.52 -6.51
N PRO A 240 9.77 8.95 -7.66
CA PRO A 240 9.21 10.30 -7.80
C PRO A 240 8.15 10.60 -6.72
N THR A 241 8.08 11.85 -6.24
CA THR A 241 7.18 12.21 -5.13
C THR A 241 5.69 11.93 -5.40
N PRO A 242 5.14 12.11 -6.62
CA PRO A 242 3.76 11.70 -6.91
C PRO A 242 3.51 10.19 -6.71
N VAL A 243 4.52 9.35 -6.97
CA VAL A 243 4.44 7.90 -6.67
C VAL A 243 4.36 7.67 -5.16
N SER A 244 5.17 8.40 -4.39
CA SER A 244 5.11 8.34 -2.92
C SER A 244 3.71 8.76 -2.42
N ALA A 245 3.14 9.86 -2.97
CA ALA A 245 1.78 10.28 -2.64
C ALA A 245 0.75 9.17 -2.94
N LEU A 246 0.86 8.53 -4.11
CA LEU A 246 -0.06 7.46 -4.51
C LEU A 246 0.05 6.22 -3.61
N ILE A 247 1.27 5.72 -3.39
CA ILE A 247 1.54 4.53 -2.55
C ILE A 247 1.02 4.74 -1.12
N HIS A 248 1.26 5.92 -0.52
CA HIS A 248 1.05 6.18 0.89
C HIS A 248 -0.34 6.69 1.25
N ALA A 249 -1.08 7.34 0.30
CA ALA A 249 -2.34 7.98 0.65
C ALA A 249 -3.50 6.99 0.74
N ALA A 250 -3.87 6.34 -0.37
CA ALA A 250 -5.13 5.60 -0.46
C ALA A 250 -4.99 4.24 -1.16
N THR A 251 -3.77 3.79 -1.48
CA THR A 251 -3.61 2.69 -2.43
C THR A 251 -2.83 1.51 -1.86
N MET A 252 -1.54 1.35 -2.19
CA MET A 252 -0.79 0.13 -1.90
C MET A 252 -0.80 -0.23 -0.42
N VAL A 253 -0.41 0.72 0.44
CA VAL A 253 -0.33 0.45 1.88
C VAL A 253 -1.70 0.38 2.54
N ALA A 254 -2.70 1.05 1.98
CA ALA A 254 -4.09 0.97 2.42
C ALA A 254 -4.76 -0.35 2.01
N ALA A 255 -4.29 -1.01 0.93
CA ALA A 255 -4.82 -2.29 0.47
C ALA A 255 -4.78 -3.37 1.56
N GLY A 256 -3.71 -3.44 2.35
CA GLY A 256 -3.61 -4.39 3.45
C GLY A 256 -4.65 -4.14 4.55
N VAL A 257 -4.85 -2.89 4.93
CA VAL A 257 -5.90 -2.50 5.90
C VAL A 257 -7.29 -2.81 5.35
N TYR A 258 -7.55 -2.43 4.09
CA TYR A 258 -8.84 -2.69 3.44
C TYR A 258 -9.13 -4.18 3.35
N PHE A 259 -8.14 -4.98 2.96
CA PHE A 259 -8.24 -6.43 2.93
C PHE A 259 -8.58 -7.01 4.30
N MET A 260 -7.85 -6.64 5.35
CA MET A 260 -8.13 -7.11 6.72
C MET A 260 -9.52 -6.68 7.19
N ALA A 261 -9.97 -5.48 6.86
CA ALA A 261 -11.33 -5.04 7.17
C ALA A 261 -12.39 -5.87 6.41
N ARG A 262 -12.09 -6.26 5.16
CA ARG A 262 -12.95 -7.10 4.33
C ARG A 262 -13.12 -8.52 4.87
N ILE A 263 -12.05 -9.10 5.42
CA ILE A 263 -12.03 -10.46 5.97
C ILE A 263 -12.16 -10.52 7.51
N ALA A 264 -12.51 -9.42 8.16
CA ALA A 264 -12.57 -9.35 9.63
C ALA A 264 -13.44 -10.45 10.24
N PHE A 265 -14.47 -10.93 9.52
CA PHE A 265 -15.33 -12.02 9.96
C PHE A 265 -14.65 -13.40 9.99
N LEU A 266 -13.47 -13.57 9.35
CA LEU A 266 -12.67 -14.80 9.37
C LEU A 266 -11.65 -14.81 10.54
N LEU A 267 -11.46 -13.67 11.22
CA LEU A 267 -10.40 -13.51 12.22
C LEU A 267 -10.89 -13.99 13.60
N THR A 268 -10.09 -14.86 14.21
CA THR A 268 -10.32 -15.30 15.58
C THR A 268 -9.94 -14.22 16.59
N PRO A 269 -10.47 -14.24 17.83
CA PRO A 269 -10.09 -13.29 18.89
C PRO A 269 -8.58 -13.18 19.10
N ASP A 270 -7.85 -14.31 19.04
CA ASP A 270 -6.38 -14.33 19.20
C ASP A 270 -5.67 -13.59 18.08
N VAL A 271 -6.11 -13.78 16.83
CA VAL A 271 -5.56 -13.06 15.67
C VAL A 271 -5.91 -11.56 15.75
N LEU A 272 -7.13 -11.22 16.14
CA LEU A 272 -7.53 -9.83 16.36
C LEU A 272 -6.67 -9.17 17.44
N GLN A 273 -6.41 -9.85 18.56
CA GLN A 273 -5.51 -9.34 19.58
C GLN A 273 -4.08 -9.13 19.08
N LEU A 274 -3.56 -10.07 18.26
CA LEU A 274 -2.25 -9.93 17.64
C LEU A 274 -2.19 -8.71 16.70
N VAL A 275 -3.24 -8.50 15.89
CA VAL A 275 -3.36 -7.33 15.01
C VAL A 275 -3.44 -6.03 15.82
N ALA A 276 -4.20 -6.01 16.91
CA ALA A 276 -4.32 -4.84 17.79
C ALA A 276 -2.98 -4.43 18.40
N VAL A 277 -2.29 -5.40 19.02
CA VAL A 277 -1.01 -5.15 19.72
C VAL A 277 0.09 -4.77 18.73
N SER A 278 0.23 -5.50 17.62
CA SER A 278 1.23 -5.19 16.59
C SER A 278 0.97 -3.82 15.96
N GLY A 279 -0.31 -3.50 15.67
CA GLY A 279 -0.71 -2.21 15.11
C GLY A 279 -0.43 -1.05 16.06
N ALA A 280 -0.84 -1.14 17.32
CA ALA A 280 -0.60 -0.09 18.31
C ALA A 280 0.91 0.10 18.57
N GLY A 281 1.66 -1.00 18.68
CA GLY A 281 3.13 -0.96 18.82
C GLY A 281 3.80 -0.28 17.64
N MET A 282 3.39 -0.63 16.40
CA MET A 282 3.90 0.01 15.19
C MET A 282 3.54 1.48 15.12
N ALA A 283 2.32 1.87 15.54
CA ALA A 283 1.90 3.26 15.57
C ALA A 283 2.80 4.12 16.46
N ALA A 284 3.07 3.65 17.67
CA ALA A 284 3.95 4.34 18.63
C ALA A 284 5.39 4.42 18.12
N LEU A 285 5.96 3.28 17.68
CA LEU A 285 7.34 3.19 17.22
C LEU A 285 7.59 4.08 15.99
N ALA A 286 6.74 3.96 14.96
CA ALA A 286 6.90 4.74 13.74
C ALA A 286 6.70 6.24 13.99
N GLY A 287 5.75 6.62 14.84
CA GLY A 287 5.57 8.01 15.24
C GLY A 287 6.82 8.62 15.88
N LEU A 288 7.48 7.87 16.75
CA LEU A 288 8.75 8.29 17.37
C LEU A 288 9.89 8.35 16.35
N CYS A 289 10.02 7.36 15.45
CA CYS A 289 11.06 7.36 14.42
C CYS A 289 10.92 8.54 13.44
N ALA A 290 9.69 9.02 13.18
CA ALA A 290 9.44 10.20 12.34
C ALA A 290 10.11 11.47 12.88
N LEU A 291 10.32 11.57 14.20
CA LEU A 291 11.01 12.70 14.87
C LEU A 291 12.48 12.82 14.50
N ALA A 292 13.15 11.71 14.20
CA ALA A 292 14.59 11.69 13.92
C ALA A 292 14.92 11.75 12.41
N GLN A 293 13.91 11.81 11.54
CA GLN A 293 14.16 11.90 10.10
C GLN A 293 14.44 13.35 9.68
N THR A 294 15.47 13.56 8.90
CA THR A 294 15.79 14.88 8.29
C THR A 294 15.20 15.01 6.88
N ASP A 295 15.02 13.88 6.16
CA ASP A 295 14.36 13.84 4.88
C ASP A 295 12.83 13.97 5.05
N ILE A 296 12.23 14.98 4.37
CA ILE A 296 10.79 15.28 4.47
C ILE A 296 9.93 14.09 4.03
N LYS A 297 10.31 13.36 2.98
CA LYS A 297 9.57 12.19 2.48
C LYS A 297 9.67 11.01 3.46
N LYS A 298 10.86 10.76 4.03
CA LYS A 298 11.05 9.70 5.03
C LYS A 298 10.26 9.97 6.30
N SER A 299 10.23 11.22 6.79
CA SER A 299 9.40 11.61 7.93
C SER A 299 7.91 11.34 7.66
N LEU A 300 7.41 11.67 6.45
CA LEU A 300 6.04 11.37 6.03
C LEU A 300 5.78 9.86 5.85
N ALA A 301 6.77 9.07 5.44
CA ALA A 301 6.67 7.62 5.35
C ALA A 301 6.49 6.98 6.73
N TYR A 302 7.30 7.35 7.72
CA TYR A 302 7.12 6.91 9.11
C TYR A 302 5.79 7.37 9.69
N SER A 303 5.35 8.59 9.35
CA SER A 303 4.01 9.05 9.69
C SER A 303 2.91 8.16 9.09
N THR A 304 3.07 7.67 7.86
CA THR A 304 2.13 6.71 7.25
C THR A 304 2.14 5.38 7.99
N LEU A 305 3.31 4.84 8.33
CA LEU A 305 3.43 3.62 9.14
C LEU A 305 2.67 3.75 10.47
N ALA A 306 2.79 4.90 11.14
CA ALA A 306 2.07 5.16 12.39
C ALA A 306 0.54 5.10 12.17
N HIS A 307 0.01 5.73 11.13
CA HIS A 307 -1.43 5.71 10.84
C HIS A 307 -1.94 4.32 10.41
N LEU A 308 -1.15 3.57 9.63
CA LEU A 308 -1.49 2.18 9.29
C LEU A 308 -1.52 1.28 10.53
N GLY A 309 -0.62 1.52 11.50
CA GLY A 309 -0.67 0.87 12.81
C GLY A 309 -1.94 1.22 13.59
N ILE A 310 -2.38 2.49 13.60
CA ILE A 310 -3.65 2.91 14.20
C ILE A 310 -4.83 2.18 13.56
N MET A 311 -4.86 2.06 12.22
CA MET A 311 -5.91 1.33 11.50
C MET A 311 -5.88 -0.18 11.81
N GLY A 312 -4.68 -0.79 11.87
CA GLY A 312 -4.50 -2.17 12.31
C GLY A 312 -5.05 -2.40 13.72
N CYS A 313 -4.72 -1.51 14.66
CA CYS A 313 -5.27 -1.57 16.01
C CYS A 313 -6.80 -1.50 16.02
N ALA A 314 -7.41 -0.63 15.22
CA ALA A 314 -8.87 -0.52 15.10
C ALA A 314 -9.51 -1.84 14.62
N ILE A 315 -8.92 -2.51 13.60
CA ILE A 315 -9.37 -3.85 13.16
C ILE A 315 -9.25 -4.85 14.31
N GLY A 316 -8.12 -4.87 15.01
CA GLY A 316 -7.89 -5.78 16.11
C GLY A 316 -8.81 -5.55 17.33
N LEU A 317 -9.33 -4.33 17.49
CA LEU A 317 -10.38 -3.99 18.46
C LEU A 317 -11.79 -4.42 18.01
N GLY A 318 -11.92 -5.12 16.86
CA GLY A 318 -13.21 -5.50 16.27
C GLY A 318 -13.97 -4.34 15.64
N ARG A 319 -13.28 -3.24 15.29
CA ARG A 319 -13.85 -2.03 14.69
C ARG A 319 -13.26 -1.77 13.27
N PRO A 320 -13.46 -2.71 12.31
CA PRO A 320 -13.03 -2.50 10.93
C PRO A 320 -13.68 -1.28 10.26
N ASP A 321 -14.87 -0.88 10.70
CA ASP A 321 -15.57 0.33 10.28
C ASP A 321 -14.74 1.59 10.56
N LEU A 322 -14.17 1.71 11.75
CA LEU A 322 -13.30 2.83 12.12
C LEU A 322 -11.97 2.82 11.34
N ALA A 323 -11.44 1.65 11.06
CA ALA A 323 -10.24 1.51 10.23
C ALA A 323 -10.48 2.04 8.80
N VAL A 324 -11.62 1.66 8.17
CA VAL A 324 -11.99 2.14 6.83
C VAL A 324 -12.27 3.66 6.85
N LEU A 325 -12.96 4.17 7.88
CA LEU A 325 -13.16 5.61 8.04
C LEU A 325 -11.82 6.35 8.13
N HIS A 326 -10.91 5.88 9.00
CA HIS A 326 -9.60 6.51 9.15
C HIS A 326 -8.78 6.43 7.86
N MET A 327 -8.87 5.33 7.12
CA MET A 327 -8.24 5.17 5.82
C MET A 327 -8.75 6.18 4.79
N ALA A 328 -10.06 6.45 4.74
CA ALA A 328 -10.64 7.46 3.85
C ALA A 328 -10.17 8.88 4.21
N MET A 329 -10.17 9.25 5.49
CA MET A 329 -9.68 10.56 5.94
C MET A 329 -8.17 10.71 5.73
N HIS A 330 -7.41 9.66 6.03
CA HIS A 330 -5.97 9.56 5.83
C HIS A 330 -5.58 9.81 4.37
N ALA A 331 -6.35 9.28 3.42
CA ALA A 331 -6.10 9.44 2.00
C ALA A 331 -5.96 10.92 1.60
N PHE A 332 -6.83 11.79 2.08
CA PHE A 332 -6.83 13.21 1.73
C PHE A 332 -5.65 13.96 2.33
N PHE A 333 -5.45 13.87 3.65
CA PHE A 333 -4.36 14.64 4.25
C PHE A 333 -2.98 14.07 3.91
N LYS A 334 -2.83 12.75 3.70
CA LYS A 334 -1.54 12.18 3.27
C LYS A 334 -1.20 12.52 1.83
N ALA A 335 -2.16 12.44 0.92
CA ALA A 335 -1.92 12.90 -0.45
C ALA A 335 -1.44 14.35 -0.45
N THR A 336 -2.12 15.23 0.30
CA THR A 336 -1.73 16.65 0.41
C THR A 336 -0.34 16.82 0.98
N LEU A 337 0.02 16.09 2.06
CA LEU A 337 1.34 16.19 2.68
C LEU A 337 2.45 15.74 1.73
N PHE A 338 2.27 14.62 1.03
CA PHE A 338 3.25 14.15 0.05
C PHE A 338 3.33 15.04 -1.19
N LEU A 339 2.19 15.50 -1.72
CA LEU A 339 2.18 16.42 -2.86
C LEU A 339 2.76 17.78 -2.44
N GLY A 340 2.47 18.26 -1.23
CA GLY A 340 3.07 19.47 -0.68
C GLY A 340 4.58 19.35 -0.48
N ALA A 341 5.06 18.19 0.02
CA ALA A 341 6.49 17.90 0.05
C ALA A 341 7.09 17.88 -1.36
N GLY A 342 6.37 17.30 -2.35
CA GLY A 342 6.77 17.35 -3.76
C GLY A 342 6.85 18.75 -4.32
N SER A 343 5.89 19.62 -3.98
CA SER A 343 5.91 21.04 -4.35
C SER A 343 7.12 21.77 -3.75
N VAL A 344 7.40 21.53 -2.46
CA VAL A 344 8.58 22.09 -1.79
C VAL A 344 9.87 21.61 -2.45
N ILE A 345 10.03 20.31 -2.69
CA ILE A 345 11.20 19.72 -3.34
C ILE A 345 11.39 20.30 -4.75
N HIS A 346 10.30 20.46 -5.51
CA HIS A 346 10.34 21.07 -6.84
C HIS A 346 10.76 22.53 -6.78
N GLY A 347 10.18 23.32 -5.86
CA GLY A 347 10.51 24.74 -5.67
C GLY A 347 11.89 24.99 -5.09
N CYS A 348 12.47 24.02 -4.35
CA CYS A 348 13.81 24.09 -3.74
C CYS A 348 14.86 23.29 -4.53
N HIS A 349 14.76 23.20 -5.85
CA HIS A 349 15.79 22.58 -6.70
C HIS A 349 16.17 21.14 -6.28
N HIS A 350 15.18 20.33 -5.95
CA HIS A 350 15.29 18.92 -5.52
C HIS A 350 15.94 18.68 -4.14
N GLU A 351 16.08 19.70 -3.28
CA GLU A 351 16.50 19.49 -1.90
C GLU A 351 15.41 18.75 -1.11
N GLN A 352 15.79 17.74 -0.32
CA GLN A 352 14.90 16.93 0.51
C GLN A 352 15.18 17.04 2.00
N ASP A 353 16.35 17.55 2.38
CA ASP A 353 16.74 17.73 3.79
C ASP A 353 16.06 18.98 4.39
N MET A 354 15.16 18.74 5.35
CA MET A 354 14.43 19.81 6.04
C MET A 354 15.35 20.82 6.74
N LEU A 355 16.56 20.41 7.14
CA LEU A 355 17.53 21.29 7.81
C LEU A 355 18.13 22.34 6.85
N LYS A 356 18.12 22.06 5.55
CA LYS A 356 18.56 22.98 4.50
C LYS A 356 17.43 23.83 3.91
N MET A 357 16.18 23.59 4.34
CA MET A 357 15.01 24.39 3.96
C MET A 357 14.87 25.60 4.89
N GLY A 358 13.69 26.17 4.98
CA GLY A 358 13.33 27.28 5.87
C GLY A 358 12.84 28.51 5.12
N GLY A 359 11.97 29.30 5.76
CA GLY A 359 11.44 30.56 5.22
C GLY A 359 10.52 30.44 4.02
N LEU A 360 10.04 29.24 3.67
CA LEU A 360 9.27 28.98 2.46
C LEU A 360 7.84 29.54 2.50
N ALA A 361 7.31 29.86 3.68
CA ALA A 361 5.93 30.31 3.82
C ALA A 361 5.59 31.56 2.99
N ARG A 362 6.54 32.47 2.81
CA ARG A 362 6.34 33.69 2.01
C ARG A 362 6.55 33.45 0.51
N LYS A 363 7.38 32.47 0.15
CA LYS A 363 7.76 32.16 -1.23
C LYS A 363 6.79 31.16 -1.88
N MET A 364 6.18 30.29 -1.06
CA MET A 364 5.24 29.24 -1.48
C MET A 364 3.96 29.29 -0.64
N PRO A 365 3.16 30.37 -0.72
CA PRO A 365 2.00 30.58 0.18
C PRO A 365 0.89 29.54 0.00
N VAL A 366 0.59 29.13 -1.24
CA VAL A 366 -0.45 28.12 -1.52
C VAL A 366 -0.02 26.75 -1.00
N THR A 367 1.21 26.35 -1.32
CA THR A 367 1.79 25.10 -0.82
C THR A 367 1.82 25.07 0.70
N THR A 368 2.25 26.18 1.35
CA THR A 368 2.29 26.29 2.81
C THR A 368 0.90 26.16 3.43
N ALA A 369 -0.10 26.88 2.92
CA ALA A 369 -1.45 26.85 3.46
C ALA A 369 -2.05 25.44 3.39
N ALA A 370 -1.93 24.77 2.23
CA ALA A 370 -2.43 23.41 2.05
C ALA A 370 -1.69 22.39 2.93
N PHE A 371 -0.35 22.50 3.01
CA PHE A 371 0.48 21.61 3.85
C PHE A 371 0.16 21.76 5.34
N VAL A 372 0.02 23.00 5.83
CA VAL A 372 -0.36 23.28 7.23
C VAL A 372 -1.77 22.75 7.51
N ALA A 373 -2.75 22.98 6.64
CA ALA A 373 -4.12 22.47 6.81
C ALA A 373 -4.13 20.94 6.91
N ALA A 374 -3.42 20.24 6.00
CA ALA A 374 -3.29 18.79 6.03
C ALA A 374 -2.52 18.30 7.29
N THR A 375 -1.51 19.05 7.74
CA THR A 375 -0.78 18.77 8.98
C THR A 375 -1.69 18.86 10.20
N LEU A 376 -2.51 19.88 10.30
CA LEU A 376 -3.48 20.03 11.40
C LEU A 376 -4.50 18.88 11.39
N SER A 377 -4.95 18.46 10.22
CA SER A 377 -5.82 17.27 10.07
C SER A 377 -5.09 15.98 10.48
N ASN A 378 -3.83 15.80 10.08
CA ASN A 378 -2.97 14.69 10.50
C ASN A 378 -2.78 14.63 12.03
N CYS A 379 -2.69 15.79 12.69
CA CYS A 379 -2.59 15.93 14.15
C CYS A 379 -3.92 15.76 14.87
N ALA A 380 -5.01 15.49 14.14
CA ALA A 380 -6.36 15.36 14.70
C ALA A 380 -6.83 16.62 15.46
N VAL A 381 -6.59 17.81 14.88
CA VAL A 381 -7.17 19.05 15.40
C VAL A 381 -8.69 18.96 15.33
N PRO A 382 -9.42 19.29 16.41
CA PRO A 382 -10.88 19.19 16.45
C PRO A 382 -11.57 19.80 15.22
N PHE A 383 -12.61 19.14 14.75
CA PHE A 383 -13.42 19.48 13.57
C PHE A 383 -12.75 19.27 12.21
N LEU A 384 -11.47 18.89 12.13
CA LEU A 384 -10.83 18.50 10.87
C LEU A 384 -11.02 17.00 10.60
N ALA A 385 -10.82 16.58 9.34
CA ALA A 385 -11.07 15.20 8.88
C ALA A 385 -10.39 14.12 9.75
N GLY A 386 -9.14 14.35 10.13
CA GLY A 386 -8.37 13.39 10.94
C GLY A 386 -8.87 13.23 12.37
N TRP A 387 -9.50 14.23 12.95
CA TRP A 387 -10.03 14.18 14.31
C TRP A 387 -11.17 13.17 14.44
N TYR A 388 -12.17 13.23 13.57
CA TYR A 388 -13.33 12.34 13.63
C TYR A 388 -12.94 10.84 13.67
N SER A 389 -11.97 10.46 12.89
CA SER A 389 -11.56 9.04 12.80
C SER A 389 -10.55 8.63 13.86
N LYS A 390 -9.56 9.47 14.17
CA LYS A 390 -8.50 9.14 15.11
C LYS A 390 -9.01 9.14 16.55
N ASP A 391 -9.83 10.11 16.91
CA ASP A 391 -10.43 10.21 18.25
C ASP A 391 -11.37 9.02 18.53
N ALA A 392 -12.18 8.61 17.53
CA ALA A 392 -13.02 7.42 17.62
C ALA A 392 -12.23 6.13 17.90
N ILE A 393 -11.06 5.97 17.26
CA ILE A 393 -10.20 4.80 17.48
C ILE A 393 -9.56 4.86 18.89
N LEU A 394 -9.12 6.04 19.33
CA LEU A 394 -8.62 6.23 20.69
C LEU A 394 -9.69 5.88 21.75
N GLU A 395 -10.93 6.34 21.55
CA GLU A 395 -12.04 6.05 22.46
C GLU A 395 -12.36 4.56 22.50
N ALA A 396 -12.38 3.89 21.34
CA ALA A 396 -12.57 2.43 21.27
C ALA A 396 -11.44 1.68 22.01
N ALA A 397 -10.20 2.15 21.89
CA ALA A 397 -9.07 1.59 22.63
C ALA A 397 -9.18 1.82 24.13
N HIS A 398 -9.57 3.02 24.55
CA HIS A 398 -9.79 3.35 25.97
C HIS A 398 -10.85 2.45 26.61
N ALA A 399 -11.96 2.23 25.90
CA ALA A 399 -13.04 1.37 26.38
C ALA A 399 -12.66 -0.12 26.45
N SER A 400 -11.68 -0.56 25.65
CA SER A 400 -11.28 -1.98 25.54
C SER A 400 -10.05 -2.32 26.38
N ASN A 401 -8.96 -1.56 26.23
CA ASN A 401 -7.66 -1.92 26.82
C ASN A 401 -6.76 -0.69 27.01
N LEU A 402 -6.44 -0.41 28.29
CA LEU A 402 -5.60 0.73 28.68
C LEU A 402 -4.20 0.68 28.06
N TYR A 403 -3.61 -0.50 27.84
CA TYR A 403 -2.30 -0.64 27.22
C TYR A 403 -2.34 -0.17 25.75
N LEU A 404 -3.35 -0.59 24.98
CA LEU A 404 -3.54 -0.15 23.60
C LEU A 404 -3.80 1.36 23.52
N PHE A 405 -4.66 1.87 24.42
CA PHE A 405 -4.91 3.31 24.53
C PHE A 405 -3.63 4.11 24.80
N THR A 406 -2.76 3.63 25.70
CA THR A 406 -1.49 4.30 26.00
C THR A 406 -0.56 4.34 24.80
N LEU A 407 -0.42 3.23 24.04
CA LEU A 407 0.41 3.19 22.84
C LEU A 407 -0.14 4.12 21.74
N LEU A 408 -1.45 4.13 21.53
CA LEU A 408 -2.08 5.04 20.57
C LEU A 408 -2.00 6.50 21.01
N GLY A 409 -2.09 6.78 22.31
CA GLY A 409 -1.86 8.10 22.90
C GLY A 409 -0.43 8.60 22.64
N LEU A 410 0.56 7.72 22.84
CA LEU A 410 1.96 8.01 22.49
C LEU A 410 2.13 8.31 20.99
N ALA A 411 1.48 7.54 20.13
CA ALA A 411 1.46 7.78 18.69
C ALA A 411 0.82 9.14 18.34
N ALA A 412 -0.24 9.55 19.05
CA ALA A 412 -0.89 10.85 18.86
C ALA A 412 0.05 12.00 19.24
N VAL A 413 0.73 11.89 20.40
CA VAL A 413 1.74 12.86 20.83
C VAL A 413 2.89 12.94 19.83
N ALA A 414 3.46 11.80 19.46
CA ALA A 414 4.55 11.75 18.46
C ALA A 414 4.13 12.40 17.15
N THR A 415 2.86 12.19 16.71
CA THR A 415 2.33 12.80 15.48
C THR A 415 2.37 14.33 15.55
N CYS A 416 1.95 14.93 16.65
CA CYS A 416 1.98 16.38 16.82
C CYS A 416 3.42 16.93 16.89
N LEU A 417 4.33 16.19 17.54
CA LEU A 417 5.73 16.60 17.69
C LEU A 417 6.48 16.62 16.35
N TYR A 418 6.46 15.50 15.56
CA TYR A 418 7.17 15.49 14.28
C TYR A 418 6.52 16.42 13.25
N SER A 419 5.19 16.55 13.28
CA SER A 419 4.46 17.45 12.38
C SER A 419 4.83 18.92 12.64
N ALA A 420 4.85 19.32 13.90
CA ALA A 420 5.27 20.66 14.31
C ALA A 420 6.72 20.94 13.93
N ARG A 421 7.62 19.96 14.14
CA ARG A 421 9.03 20.03 13.72
C ARG A 421 9.14 20.24 12.21
N MET A 422 8.45 19.43 11.41
CA MET A 422 8.48 19.49 9.95
C MET A 422 7.98 20.85 9.44
N VAL A 423 6.83 21.31 9.91
CA VAL A 423 6.28 22.62 9.52
C VAL A 423 7.23 23.75 9.92
N ARG A 424 7.82 23.69 11.11
CA ARG A 424 8.75 24.73 11.59
C ARG A 424 10.02 24.82 10.78
N LEU A 425 10.65 23.68 10.49
CA LEU A 425 11.90 23.61 9.76
C LEU A 425 11.76 23.98 8.28
N VAL A 426 10.64 23.58 7.64
CA VAL A 426 10.44 23.77 6.20
C VAL A 426 9.91 25.16 5.88
N PHE A 427 8.86 25.60 6.55
CA PHE A 427 8.12 26.80 6.13
C PHE A 427 8.48 28.06 6.91
N PHE A 428 8.95 27.93 8.15
CA PHE A 428 9.18 29.08 9.03
C PHE A 428 10.66 29.20 9.44
N GLY A 429 11.08 30.44 9.72
CA GLY A 429 12.46 30.76 10.04
C GLY A 429 13.21 31.37 8.85
N PRO A 430 14.52 31.52 8.93
CA PRO A 430 15.34 31.96 7.80
C PRO A 430 15.53 30.84 6.77
N ALA A 431 15.85 31.21 5.53
CA ALA A 431 16.32 30.25 4.54
C ALA A 431 17.71 29.72 4.96
N ASN A 432 17.87 28.40 4.94
CA ASN A 432 19.11 27.74 5.42
C ASN A 432 20.03 27.26 4.28
N SER A 433 19.63 27.51 3.03
CA SER A 433 20.44 27.22 1.84
C SER A 433 20.07 28.15 0.70
N GLU A 434 20.94 28.24 -0.30
CA GLU A 434 20.72 28.97 -1.54
C GLU A 434 19.46 28.43 -2.29
N ALA A 435 19.24 27.11 -2.29
CA ALA A 435 18.04 26.48 -2.85
C ALA A 435 16.75 26.96 -2.17
N ALA A 436 16.76 27.11 -0.85
CA ALA A 436 15.63 27.64 -0.11
C ALA A 436 15.47 29.17 -0.33
N ASP A 437 16.57 29.89 -0.57
CA ASP A 437 16.49 31.32 -0.82
C ASP A 437 15.93 31.66 -2.21
N HIS A 438 16.19 30.84 -3.22
CA HIS A 438 15.65 30.98 -4.57
C HIS A 438 14.35 30.20 -4.81
N ALA A 439 13.73 29.65 -3.76
CA ALA A 439 12.50 28.88 -3.88
C ALA A 439 11.33 29.71 -4.44
N HIS A 440 10.50 29.06 -5.23
CA HIS A 440 9.31 29.65 -5.87
C HIS A 440 8.08 28.73 -5.79
N GLU A 441 6.89 29.30 -5.90
CA GLU A 441 5.64 28.53 -5.91
C GLU A 441 5.54 27.64 -7.17
N SER A 442 4.93 26.48 -7.00
CA SER A 442 4.73 25.50 -8.07
C SER A 442 3.65 25.93 -9.07
N PRO A 443 3.66 25.41 -10.32
CA PRO A 443 2.65 25.72 -11.32
C PRO A 443 1.24 25.26 -10.89
N TRP A 444 0.20 25.81 -11.56
CA TRP A 444 -1.20 25.54 -11.21
C TRP A 444 -1.59 24.06 -11.24
N THR A 445 -1.01 23.25 -12.12
CA THR A 445 -1.22 21.79 -12.16
C THR A 445 -0.79 21.08 -10.88
N MET A 446 0.11 21.69 -10.11
CA MET A 446 0.57 21.16 -8.83
C MET A 446 -0.16 21.84 -7.64
N THR A 447 -0.45 23.15 -7.73
CA THR A 447 -1.12 23.86 -6.63
C THR A 447 -2.62 23.59 -6.56
N ALA A 448 -3.33 23.38 -7.70
CA ALA A 448 -4.75 23.02 -7.68
C ALA A 448 -5.06 21.71 -6.90
N PRO A 449 -4.32 20.60 -7.09
CA PRO A 449 -4.46 19.42 -6.24
C PRO A 449 -4.27 19.70 -4.74
N LEU A 450 -3.30 20.53 -4.38
CA LEU A 450 -3.05 20.92 -2.99
C LEU A 450 -4.22 21.68 -2.37
N VAL A 451 -4.80 22.62 -3.12
CA VAL A 451 -5.97 23.38 -2.67
C VAL A 451 -7.16 22.45 -2.45
N VAL A 452 -7.47 21.60 -3.43
CA VAL A 452 -8.65 20.73 -3.35
C VAL A 452 -8.50 19.67 -2.26
N LEU A 453 -7.38 18.94 -2.23
CA LEU A 453 -7.19 17.89 -1.24
C LEU A 453 -6.88 18.44 0.15
N GLY A 454 -6.10 19.52 0.26
CA GLY A 454 -5.66 20.11 1.51
C GLY A 454 -6.71 21.03 2.13
N LEU A 455 -7.02 22.14 1.48
CA LEU A 455 -7.95 23.12 2.01
C LEU A 455 -9.42 22.66 1.85
N GLY A 456 -9.73 21.88 0.80
CA GLY A 456 -11.06 21.30 0.63
C GLY A 456 -11.27 20.11 1.55
N PHE A 457 -10.77 18.94 1.15
CA PHE A 457 -11.15 17.68 1.81
C PHE A 457 -10.49 17.43 3.17
N SER A 458 -9.24 17.83 3.40
CA SER A 458 -8.60 17.66 4.71
C SER A 458 -9.26 18.52 5.81
N VAL A 459 -9.88 19.63 5.42
CA VAL A 459 -10.62 20.52 6.33
C VAL A 459 -12.11 20.19 6.31
N ALA A 460 -12.72 20.14 5.12
CA ALA A 460 -14.17 20.09 4.98
C ALA A 460 -14.78 18.69 5.06
N ALA A 461 -13.98 17.61 4.84
CA ALA A 461 -14.52 16.25 4.83
C ALA A 461 -15.19 15.86 6.17
N GLY A 462 -14.73 16.41 7.29
CA GLY A 462 -15.38 16.24 8.59
C GLY A 462 -16.75 16.87 8.66
N PHE A 463 -16.95 18.08 8.07
CA PHE A 463 -18.21 18.78 8.03
C PHE A 463 -19.17 18.25 6.96
N ALA A 464 -18.62 17.74 5.86
CA ALA A 464 -19.37 17.28 4.71
C ALA A 464 -19.64 15.76 4.72
N ALA A 465 -19.11 15.02 5.67
CA ALA A 465 -19.32 13.58 5.75
C ALA A 465 -20.81 13.21 5.76
N ASP A 466 -21.63 13.96 6.49
CA ASP A 466 -23.09 13.78 6.52
C ASP A 466 -23.80 14.16 5.21
N ALA A 467 -23.23 15.08 4.42
CA ALA A 467 -23.83 15.58 3.17
C ALA A 467 -23.34 14.83 1.92
N LEU A 468 -22.10 14.33 1.94
CA LEU A 468 -21.45 13.72 0.78
C LEU A 468 -21.59 12.19 0.74
N ILE A 469 -21.87 11.56 1.88
CA ILE A 469 -21.99 10.10 1.97
C ILE A 469 -23.45 9.73 2.24
N PRO A 470 -24.09 8.90 1.40
CA PRO A 470 -25.48 8.49 1.60
C PRO A 470 -25.68 7.91 3.00
N ALA A 471 -26.80 8.26 3.64
CA ALA A 471 -27.14 7.84 5.00
C ALA A 471 -27.02 6.31 5.22
N ALA A 472 -27.28 5.50 4.19
CA ALA A 472 -27.12 4.04 4.24
C ALA A 472 -25.65 3.57 4.27
N ALA A 473 -24.72 4.33 3.67
CA ALA A 473 -23.28 4.04 3.74
C ALA A 473 -22.67 4.59 5.04
N LEU A 474 -23.22 5.71 5.53
CA LEU A 474 -22.85 6.35 6.79
C LEU A 474 -23.55 5.74 8.01
N ALA A 475 -24.68 5.03 7.86
CA ALA A 475 -25.44 4.56 9.02
C ALA A 475 -24.61 3.71 10.01
N ARG A 476 -23.62 2.97 9.50
CA ARG A 476 -22.67 2.22 10.34
C ARG A 476 -21.50 3.08 10.88
N VAL A 477 -21.24 4.23 10.26
CA VAL A 477 -20.09 5.10 10.56
C VAL A 477 -20.56 6.45 11.14
N ALA A 478 -21.74 6.93 10.77
CA ALA A 478 -22.28 8.23 11.20
C ALA A 478 -22.94 8.17 12.58
N GLU A 479 -23.49 7.05 13.03
CA GLU A 479 -23.97 6.96 14.42
C GLU A 479 -22.84 7.18 15.44
N PRO A 480 -21.66 6.55 15.32
CA PRO A 480 -20.51 6.91 16.12
C PRO A 480 -20.07 8.37 15.95
N LEU A 481 -20.10 8.91 14.72
CA LEU A 481 -19.73 10.31 14.46
C LEU A 481 -20.72 11.32 15.06
N ARG A 482 -22.02 11.03 15.01
CA ARG A 482 -23.06 11.88 15.63
C ARG A 482 -23.09 11.76 17.16
N ALA A 483 -22.80 10.57 17.69
CA ALA A 483 -22.65 10.32 19.11
C ALA A 483 -21.36 10.94 19.68
N MET A 484 -20.37 11.21 18.84
CA MET A 484 -19.17 11.99 19.16
C MET A 484 -19.47 13.51 19.17
N ALA A 485 -20.62 13.92 19.71
CA ALA A 485 -20.75 15.28 20.20
C ALA A 485 -19.50 15.55 21.04
N PHE A 486 -18.82 16.67 20.78
CA PHE A 486 -17.58 17.07 21.46
C PHE A 486 -17.70 16.87 22.98
N HIS A 487 -17.30 15.70 23.45
CA HIS A 487 -17.18 15.42 24.86
C HIS A 487 -15.79 15.90 25.30
N ALA A 488 -15.68 17.19 25.60
CA ALA A 488 -14.44 17.82 26.08
C ALA A 488 -13.79 17.08 27.26
N THR A 489 -14.53 16.19 27.89
CA THR A 489 -14.12 15.37 29.06
C THR A 489 -13.75 13.93 28.69
N SER A 490 -13.85 13.51 27.42
CA SER A 490 -13.43 12.15 27.05
C SER A 490 -11.91 12.00 27.14
N ALA A 491 -11.46 10.81 27.53
CA ALA A 491 -10.03 10.51 27.66
C ALA A 491 -9.29 10.70 26.31
N ALA A 492 -9.92 10.36 25.20
CA ALA A 492 -9.36 10.53 23.87
C ALA A 492 -9.17 12.03 23.53
N THR A 493 -10.19 12.86 23.76
CA THR A 493 -10.10 14.32 23.52
C THR A 493 -9.04 14.97 24.41
N ILE A 494 -8.93 14.57 25.69
CA ILE A 494 -7.87 15.08 26.59
C ILE A 494 -6.48 14.73 26.04
N VAL A 495 -6.24 13.49 25.63
CA VAL A 495 -4.97 13.06 25.03
C VAL A 495 -4.69 13.85 23.74
N GLY A 496 -5.70 14.07 22.90
CA GLY A 496 -5.58 14.88 21.69
C GLY A 496 -5.17 16.33 22.00
N LEU A 497 -5.83 16.99 22.96
CA LEU A 497 -5.49 18.37 23.37
C LEU A 497 -4.09 18.46 23.98
N VAL A 498 -3.69 17.50 24.81
CA VAL A 498 -2.33 17.43 25.35
C VAL A 498 -1.30 17.24 24.24
N ALA A 499 -1.58 16.37 23.26
CA ALA A 499 -0.72 16.18 22.10
C ALA A 499 -0.54 17.46 21.27
N LEU A 500 -1.63 18.21 21.05
CA LEU A 500 -1.58 19.50 20.34
C LEU A 500 -0.79 20.57 21.13
N ALA A 501 -0.96 20.63 22.44
CA ALA A 501 -0.19 21.54 23.29
C ALA A 501 1.32 21.23 23.23
N LEU A 502 1.68 19.94 23.31
CA LEU A 502 3.07 19.50 23.14
C LEU A 502 3.61 19.78 21.74
N GLY A 503 2.80 19.65 20.70
CA GLY A 503 3.13 20.07 19.34
C GLY A 503 3.42 21.57 19.23
N ALA A 504 2.62 22.42 19.86
CA ALA A 504 2.86 23.85 19.92
C ALA A 504 4.16 24.22 20.64
N LEU A 505 4.49 23.50 21.73
CA LEU A 505 5.77 23.63 22.41
C LEU A 505 6.94 23.17 21.53
N ALA A 506 6.79 22.06 20.81
CA ALA A 506 7.79 21.58 19.86
C ALA A 506 8.03 22.57 18.74
N PHE A 507 7.00 23.22 18.20
CA PHE A 507 7.15 24.26 17.18
C PHE A 507 8.03 25.41 17.66
N ARG A 508 7.90 25.83 18.92
CA ARG A 508 8.78 26.84 19.55
C ARG A 508 10.18 26.31 19.79
N TYR A 509 10.29 25.06 20.27
CA TYR A 509 11.58 24.41 20.55
C TYR A 509 12.47 24.33 19.31
N TYR A 510 11.94 23.86 18.18
CA TYR A 510 12.67 23.77 16.91
C TYR A 510 12.90 25.14 16.24
N GLY A 511 12.39 26.22 16.79
CA GLY A 511 12.65 27.58 16.34
C GLY A 511 13.89 28.24 16.97
N ARG A 512 14.59 27.55 17.90
CA ARG A 512 15.72 28.13 18.66
C ARG A 512 16.98 28.31 17.83
N ALA A 513 17.25 27.38 16.91
CA ALA A 513 18.46 27.44 16.07
C ALA A 513 18.06 27.12 14.61
N ALA A 514 18.55 27.96 13.68
CA ALA A 514 18.33 27.77 12.26
C ALA A 514 19.29 26.67 11.71
N GLY A 515 18.78 25.79 10.87
CA GLY A 515 19.60 24.75 10.21
C GLY A 515 20.14 23.66 11.12
N VAL A 516 19.76 23.64 12.41
CA VAL A 516 20.23 22.65 13.39
C VAL A 516 19.02 21.86 13.92
N ASP A 517 19.18 20.54 14.00
CA ASP A 517 18.20 19.70 14.70
C ASP A 517 18.43 19.77 16.21
N SER A 518 17.56 20.53 16.89
CA SER A 518 17.66 20.73 18.34
C SER A 518 17.57 19.42 19.12
N LEU A 519 16.75 18.44 18.67
CA LEU A 519 16.64 17.13 19.32
C LEU A 519 17.95 16.34 19.25
N ARG A 520 18.60 16.37 18.07
CA ARG A 520 19.89 15.72 17.87
C ARG A 520 20.99 16.34 18.71
N ALA A 521 20.95 17.67 18.85
CA ALA A 521 21.92 18.40 19.65
C ALA A 521 21.75 18.16 21.15
N ASP A 522 20.51 18.20 21.65
CA ASP A 522 20.20 18.10 23.08
C ASP A 522 20.17 16.64 23.60
N LEU A 523 19.72 15.68 22.77
CA LEU A 523 19.54 14.27 23.13
C LEU A 523 20.10 13.29 22.07
N PRO A 524 21.43 13.29 21.83
CA PRO A 524 22.04 12.56 20.71
C PRO A 524 21.86 11.04 20.79
N LEU A 525 21.88 10.44 21.98
CA LEU A 525 21.66 8.99 22.15
C LEU A 525 20.22 8.60 21.83
N PHE A 526 19.25 9.35 22.32
CA PHE A 526 17.85 9.14 22.02
C PHE A 526 17.56 9.30 20.54
N TYR A 527 18.11 10.34 19.93
CA TYR A 527 18.02 10.58 18.47
C TYR A 527 18.60 9.39 17.67
N GLY A 528 19.78 8.90 18.04
CA GLY A 528 20.43 7.76 17.38
C GLY A 528 19.59 6.46 17.43
N VAL A 529 18.89 6.23 18.53
CA VAL A 529 17.95 5.09 18.64
C VAL A 529 16.76 5.28 17.70
N LEU A 530 16.21 6.50 17.61
CA LEU A 530 15.06 6.83 16.77
C LEU A 530 15.37 6.88 15.28
N GLU A 531 16.61 7.14 14.87
CA GLU A 531 17.03 7.02 13.45
C GLU A 531 16.78 5.63 12.90
N PHE A 532 16.69 4.62 13.76
CA PHE A 532 16.31 3.23 13.45
C PHE A 532 17.29 2.50 12.52
N ARG A 533 18.49 3.05 12.29
CA ARG A 533 19.53 2.47 11.43
C ARG A 533 19.99 1.08 11.87
N TRP A 534 19.87 0.76 13.15
CA TRP A 534 20.20 -0.56 13.67
C TRP A 534 19.33 -1.67 13.07
N MET A 535 18.09 -1.37 12.66
CA MET A 535 17.25 -2.34 11.95
C MET A 535 17.80 -2.64 10.56
N ASP A 536 18.22 -1.63 9.80
CA ASP A 536 18.85 -1.87 8.49
C ASP A 536 20.14 -2.68 8.64
N THR A 537 20.91 -2.44 9.70
CA THR A 537 22.10 -3.25 10.03
C THR A 537 21.73 -4.70 10.35
N LEU A 538 20.66 -4.93 11.12
CA LEU A 538 20.16 -6.27 11.44
C LEU A 538 19.69 -7.02 10.18
N TYR A 539 18.92 -6.35 9.32
CA TYR A 539 18.49 -6.92 8.04
C TYR A 539 19.66 -7.19 7.10
N GLY A 540 20.63 -6.27 6.99
CA GLY A 540 21.86 -6.48 6.24
C GLY A 540 22.63 -7.70 6.73
N TRP A 541 22.81 -7.84 8.03
CA TRP A 541 23.42 -9.03 8.64
C TRP A 541 22.67 -10.32 8.29
N TYR A 542 21.33 -10.30 8.39
CA TYR A 542 20.49 -11.46 8.02
C TYR A 542 20.66 -11.84 6.54
N VAL A 543 20.60 -10.86 5.64
CA VAL A 543 20.77 -11.09 4.19
C VAL A 543 22.15 -11.67 3.88
N GLU A 544 23.23 -11.07 4.42
CA GLU A 544 24.59 -11.49 4.13
C GLU A 544 24.98 -12.82 4.81
N ARG A 545 24.53 -13.03 6.04
CA ARG A 545 24.98 -14.18 6.84
C ARG A 545 24.04 -15.39 6.76
N VAL A 546 22.75 -15.18 6.64
CA VAL A 546 21.75 -16.25 6.65
C VAL A 546 21.24 -16.51 5.23
N GLN A 547 20.59 -15.53 4.62
CA GLN A 547 19.94 -15.69 3.34
C GLN A 547 20.92 -16.08 2.23
N ARG A 548 22.08 -15.42 2.15
CA ARG A 548 23.10 -15.72 1.15
C ARG A 548 23.61 -17.15 1.27
N ARG A 549 23.91 -17.64 2.48
CA ARG A 549 24.37 -19.00 2.69
C ARG A 549 23.30 -20.05 2.34
N VAL A 550 22.05 -19.78 2.70
CA VAL A 550 20.92 -20.63 2.29
C VAL A 550 20.78 -20.65 0.78
N THR A 551 20.88 -19.51 0.13
CA THR A 551 20.80 -19.40 -1.34
C THR A 551 21.95 -20.14 -2.02
N GLU A 552 23.19 -20.00 -1.53
CA GLU A 552 24.36 -20.72 -2.04
C GLU A 552 24.20 -22.24 -1.87
N PHE A 553 23.67 -22.69 -0.73
CA PHE A 553 23.37 -24.10 -0.49
C PHE A 553 22.27 -24.64 -1.41
N LEU A 554 21.16 -23.90 -1.59
CA LEU A 554 20.08 -24.27 -2.51
C LEU A 554 20.56 -24.29 -3.98
N ALA A 555 21.38 -23.32 -4.38
CA ALA A 555 22.00 -23.31 -5.71
C ALA A 555 22.94 -24.52 -5.92
N PHE A 556 23.70 -24.91 -4.89
CA PHE A 556 24.51 -26.14 -4.92
C PHE A 556 23.60 -27.37 -5.08
N LEU A 557 22.51 -27.49 -4.34
CA LEU A 557 21.57 -28.60 -4.48
C LEU A 557 20.92 -28.62 -5.87
N ASP A 558 20.56 -27.49 -6.44
CA ASP A 558 20.03 -27.37 -7.80
C ASP A 558 21.06 -27.88 -8.84
N LEU A 559 22.30 -27.42 -8.73
CA LEU A 559 23.39 -27.88 -9.59
C LEU A 559 23.67 -29.40 -9.47
N LEU A 560 23.60 -29.92 -8.24
CA LEU A 560 23.87 -31.33 -7.99
C LEU A 560 22.69 -32.22 -8.42
N LEU A 561 21.50 -31.93 -7.94
CA LEU A 561 20.33 -32.81 -8.09
C LEU A 561 19.60 -32.58 -9.41
N ILE A 562 19.27 -31.34 -9.76
CA ILE A 562 18.49 -31.04 -10.97
C ILE A 562 19.40 -31.11 -12.19
N ASN A 563 20.42 -30.26 -12.25
CA ASN A 563 21.30 -30.20 -13.41
C ASN A 563 22.24 -31.40 -13.51
N GLY A 564 22.79 -31.90 -12.40
CA GLY A 564 23.69 -33.03 -12.36
C GLY A 564 22.96 -34.36 -12.57
N VAL A 565 22.06 -34.72 -11.66
CA VAL A 565 21.38 -36.02 -11.67
C VAL A 565 20.24 -36.06 -12.68
N ALA A 566 19.24 -35.14 -12.57
CA ALA A 566 18.04 -35.24 -13.39
C ALA A 566 18.32 -34.93 -14.88
N VAL A 567 19.01 -33.83 -15.18
CA VAL A 567 19.21 -33.39 -16.58
C VAL A 567 20.38 -34.11 -17.22
N ARG A 568 21.59 -34.09 -16.62
CA ARG A 568 22.79 -34.67 -17.25
C ARG A 568 22.83 -36.19 -17.17
N TRP A 569 22.54 -36.73 -16.00
CA TRP A 569 22.68 -38.21 -15.83
C TRP A 569 21.43 -38.95 -16.32
N LEU A 570 20.25 -38.64 -15.84
CA LEU A 570 19.01 -39.30 -16.27
C LEU A 570 18.55 -38.84 -17.67
N GLY A 571 18.53 -37.55 -17.94
CA GLY A 571 18.01 -36.99 -19.20
C GLY A 571 18.94 -37.20 -20.39
N ALA A 572 20.25 -37.09 -20.23
CA ALA A 572 21.22 -37.24 -21.32
C ALA A 572 22.08 -38.47 -21.20
N GLY A 573 22.61 -38.79 -20.01
CA GLY A 573 23.55 -39.88 -19.80
C GLY A 573 22.94 -41.28 -20.02
N VAL A 574 21.78 -41.53 -19.39
CA VAL A 574 21.10 -42.82 -19.54
C VAL A 574 20.67 -43.08 -20.99
N PRO A 575 20.03 -42.13 -21.71
CA PRO A 575 19.72 -42.28 -23.13
C PRO A 575 20.97 -42.49 -23.99
N ALA A 576 22.07 -41.77 -23.70
CA ALA A 576 23.33 -41.93 -24.44
C ALA A 576 23.95 -43.34 -24.24
N VAL A 577 23.96 -43.84 -23.00
CA VAL A 577 24.43 -45.20 -22.69
C VAL A 577 23.54 -46.26 -23.33
N LEU A 578 22.22 -46.09 -23.23
CA LEU A 578 21.25 -46.97 -23.90
C LEU A 578 21.43 -46.92 -25.43
N GLY A 579 21.59 -45.72 -26.00
CA GLY A 579 21.85 -45.56 -27.44
C GLY A 579 23.17 -46.19 -27.88
N TYR A 580 24.24 -46.10 -27.06
CA TYR A 580 25.51 -46.75 -27.33
C TYR A 580 25.37 -48.28 -27.26
N LEU A 581 24.73 -48.79 -26.23
CA LEU A 581 24.51 -50.24 -26.07
C LEU A 581 23.62 -50.79 -27.19
N THR A 582 22.51 -50.13 -27.49
CA THR A 582 21.59 -50.54 -28.58
C THR A 582 22.27 -50.41 -29.94
N GLY A 583 23.03 -49.32 -30.17
CA GLY A 583 23.81 -49.14 -31.41
C GLY A 583 24.86 -50.25 -31.60
N ARG A 584 25.55 -50.63 -30.53
CA ARG A 584 26.58 -51.68 -30.61
C ARG A 584 26.01 -53.10 -30.72
N THR A 585 24.80 -53.33 -30.18
CA THR A 585 24.16 -54.65 -30.21
C THR A 585 23.18 -54.83 -31.36
N LEU A 586 22.41 -53.80 -31.70
CA LEU A 586 21.33 -53.82 -32.67
C LEU A 586 21.75 -53.33 -34.07
N HIS A 587 22.75 -52.42 -34.18
CA HIS A 587 23.19 -51.82 -35.45
C HIS A 587 24.26 -52.66 -36.18
N ARG A 588 24.19 -53.98 -36.12
CA ARG A 588 25.07 -54.90 -36.88
C ARG A 588 24.54 -55.20 -38.31
N GLY A 589 23.63 -54.40 -38.85
CA GLY A 589 23.12 -54.61 -40.21
C GLY A 589 22.06 -55.72 -40.32
N GLN A 590 21.61 -56.29 -39.22
CA GLN A 590 20.61 -57.36 -39.22
C GLN A 590 19.18 -56.76 -39.11
N THR A 591 18.47 -56.68 -40.24
CA THR A 591 17.09 -56.20 -40.32
C THR A 591 16.10 -56.84 -39.34
N ARG A 592 16.36 -58.10 -38.93
CA ARG A 592 15.54 -58.83 -37.93
C ARG A 592 15.64 -58.21 -36.53
N LEU A 593 16.79 -57.66 -36.12
CA LEU A 593 16.96 -56.98 -34.83
C LEU A 593 16.28 -55.64 -34.77
N TYR A 594 16.21 -54.89 -35.91
CA TYR A 594 15.44 -53.67 -36.02
C TYR A 594 13.96 -53.93 -35.90
N ALA A 595 13.44 -54.96 -36.59
CA ALA A 595 12.04 -55.35 -36.50
C ALA A 595 11.64 -55.74 -35.09
N LEU A 596 12.54 -56.52 -34.38
CA LEU A 596 12.29 -56.91 -32.99
C LEU A 596 12.28 -55.73 -32.03
N SER A 597 13.19 -54.75 -32.16
CA SER A 597 13.21 -53.57 -31.29
C SER A 597 11.99 -52.68 -31.50
N LEU A 598 11.52 -52.56 -32.75
CA LEU A 598 10.28 -51.83 -33.06
C LEU A 598 9.06 -52.50 -32.44
N VAL A 599 8.94 -53.84 -32.55
CA VAL A 599 7.85 -54.61 -31.97
C VAL A 599 7.84 -54.53 -30.45
N VAL A 600 9.01 -54.70 -29.79
CA VAL A 600 9.14 -54.58 -28.34
C VAL A 600 8.81 -53.16 -27.87
N GLY A 601 9.31 -52.12 -28.54
CA GLY A 601 8.98 -50.73 -28.22
C GLY A 601 7.48 -50.43 -28.36
N THR A 602 6.85 -50.94 -29.41
CA THR A 602 5.39 -50.76 -29.62
C THR A 602 4.56 -51.51 -28.58
N LEU A 603 4.98 -52.72 -28.19
CA LEU A 603 4.32 -53.49 -27.13
C LEU A 603 4.48 -52.82 -25.75
N LEU A 604 5.64 -52.26 -25.44
CA LEU A 604 5.84 -51.50 -24.20
C LEU A 604 4.99 -50.22 -24.16
N LEU A 605 4.90 -49.50 -25.26
CA LEU A 605 4.02 -48.37 -25.40
C LEU A 605 2.53 -48.75 -25.27
N ALA A 606 2.10 -49.82 -25.96
CA ALA A 606 0.73 -50.31 -25.86
C ALA A 606 0.40 -50.78 -24.44
N TRP A 607 1.32 -51.49 -23.79
CA TRP A 607 1.16 -51.89 -22.38
C TRP A 607 1.08 -50.68 -21.46
N TYR A 608 1.90 -49.67 -21.65
CA TYR A 608 1.84 -48.42 -20.86
C TYR A 608 0.48 -47.69 -20.99
N PHE A 609 -0.09 -47.65 -22.21
CA PHE A 609 -1.39 -47.02 -22.44
C PHE A 609 -2.60 -47.87 -22.03
N LEU A 610 -2.44 -49.20 -22.01
CA LEU A 610 -3.49 -50.13 -21.59
C LEU A 610 -3.51 -50.37 -20.07
N ALA A 611 -2.39 -50.14 -19.39
CA ALA A 611 -2.24 -50.33 -17.94
C ALA A 611 -2.65 -49.06 -17.15
N ARG A 612 -2.98 -47.98 -17.83
CA ARG A 612 -3.62 -46.78 -17.28
C ARG A 612 -5.10 -46.75 -17.58
#